data_475d0aa49a3b325eab17e480af162dd9
#
_entry.id   475d0aa49a3b325eab17e480af162dd9
#
_cell.length_a   1.000
_cell.length_b   1.000
_cell.length_c   1.000
_cell.angle_alpha   90.00
_cell.angle_beta   90.00
_cell.angle_gamma   90.00
#
_symmetry.space_group_name_H-M   'P 1'
#
loop_
_entity.id
_entity.type
_entity.pdbx_description
1 polymer ?
#
loop_
_entity_poly.entity_id
_entity_poly.type
_entity_poly.pdbx_seq_one_letter_code
_entity_poly.pdbx_strand_id
1 'polypeptide(L)'
;MRILICDDDLLIVEKLQKYLKSYFSHLHLRCPEIVCFSDGESLLADPGDKDILFLDIEMPGLDGIYVGNELKKKDKDIIIFIITSYSEYLDEAMRFHVFRYLSKPIDRQRLFRNLKDALDLYHSRLVKVP
;
A
#
# COMPACT_ATOMS: atom_id res chain seq x y z
N MET A 1 5.37 -3.83 12.32
CA MET A 1 4.99 -3.24 11.01
C MET A 1 3.53 -3.54 10.71
N ARG A 2 2.84 -2.57 10.17
CA ARG A 2 1.45 -2.73 9.69
C ARG A 2 1.39 -2.50 8.19
N ILE A 3 0.71 -3.40 7.50
CA ILE A 3 0.44 -3.27 6.06
C ILE A 3 -1.07 -3.03 5.91
N LEU A 4 -1.44 -1.99 5.17
CA LEU A 4 -2.83 -1.61 5.00
C LEU A 4 -3.22 -1.79 3.54
N ILE A 5 -4.46 -2.23 3.32
CA ILE A 5 -5.03 -2.37 1.98
C ILE A 5 -6.33 -1.57 1.96
N CYS A 6 -6.44 -0.63 1.02
CA CYS A 6 -7.64 0.18 0.86
C CYS A 6 -8.16 0.04 -0.55
N ASP A 7 -9.23 -0.73 -0.72
CA ASP A 7 -9.86 -1.00 -2.01
C ASP A 7 -11.29 -1.48 -1.74
N ASP A 8 -12.25 -0.97 -2.50
CA ASP A 8 -13.65 -1.37 -2.36
C ASP A 8 -13.97 -2.70 -3.06
N ASP A 9 -13.04 -3.24 -3.85
CA ASP A 9 -13.19 -4.53 -4.52
C ASP A 9 -12.67 -5.65 -3.62
N LEU A 10 -13.59 -6.41 -3.04
CA LEU A 10 -13.25 -7.50 -2.11
C LEU A 10 -12.37 -8.58 -2.74
N LEU A 11 -12.52 -8.83 -4.05
CA LEU A 11 -11.70 -9.84 -4.72
C LEU A 11 -10.24 -9.40 -4.78
N ILE A 12 -9.99 -8.12 -5.02
CA ILE A 12 -8.64 -7.56 -5.02
C ILE A 12 -8.04 -7.64 -3.61
N VAL A 13 -8.82 -7.28 -2.59
CA VAL A 13 -8.38 -7.31 -1.20
C VAL A 13 -7.98 -8.73 -0.81
N GLU A 14 -8.81 -9.72 -1.11
CA GLU A 14 -8.53 -11.13 -0.80
C GLU A 14 -7.28 -11.62 -1.52
N LYS A 15 -7.13 -11.27 -2.78
CA LYS A 15 -5.96 -11.65 -3.58
C LYS A 15 -4.67 -11.05 -3.03
N LEU A 16 -4.70 -9.77 -2.68
CA LEU A 16 -3.55 -9.11 -2.07
C LEU A 16 -3.17 -9.74 -0.73
N GLN A 17 -4.15 -9.99 0.13
CA GLN A 17 -3.90 -10.63 1.41
C GLN A 17 -3.22 -11.99 1.23
N LYS A 18 -3.71 -12.78 0.29
CA LYS A 18 -3.16 -14.09 -0.02
C LYS A 18 -1.71 -14.00 -0.48
N TYR A 19 -1.43 -13.08 -1.40
CA TYR A 19 -0.08 -12.89 -1.92
C TYR A 19 0.87 -12.38 -0.84
N LEU A 20 0.44 -11.45 -0.01
CA LEU A 20 1.27 -10.93 1.08
C LEU A 20 1.63 -12.03 2.07
N LYS A 21 0.63 -12.80 2.50
CA LYS A 21 0.86 -13.93 3.42
C LYS A 21 1.81 -14.95 2.83
N SER A 22 1.63 -15.26 1.55
CA SER A 22 2.50 -16.19 0.82
C SER A 22 3.94 -15.69 0.75
N TYR A 23 4.13 -14.39 0.52
CA TYR A 23 5.46 -13.80 0.47
C TYR A 23 6.23 -14.03 1.78
N PHE A 24 5.63 -13.66 2.90
CA PHE A 24 6.28 -13.82 4.19
C PHE A 24 6.49 -15.29 4.57
N SER A 25 5.54 -16.14 4.24
CA SER A 25 5.64 -17.59 4.49
C SER A 25 6.82 -18.21 3.72
N HIS A 26 6.99 -17.85 2.45
CA HIS A 26 8.09 -18.37 1.64
C HIS A 26 9.46 -17.97 2.18
N LEU A 27 9.55 -16.80 2.81
CA LEU A 27 10.80 -16.33 3.40
C LEU A 27 10.96 -16.77 4.86
N HIS A 28 10.04 -17.58 5.38
CA HIS A 28 10.00 -18.02 6.78
C HIS A 28 10.02 -16.83 7.74
N LEU A 29 9.39 -15.73 7.35
CA LEU A 29 9.27 -14.52 8.16
C LEU A 29 7.87 -14.44 8.76
N ARG A 30 7.80 -13.82 9.94
CA ARG A 30 6.50 -13.54 10.56
C ARG A 30 5.74 -12.54 9.70
N CYS A 31 4.48 -12.87 9.37
CA CYS A 31 3.63 -11.96 8.61
C CYS A 31 3.24 -10.76 9.46
N PRO A 32 3.43 -9.53 8.95
CA PRO A 32 2.96 -8.34 9.66
C PRO A 32 1.44 -8.32 9.79
N GLU A 33 0.92 -7.45 10.66
CA GLU A 33 -0.50 -7.19 10.73
C GLU A 33 -0.99 -6.59 9.42
N ILE A 34 -2.02 -7.18 8.83
CA ILE A 34 -2.64 -6.69 7.59
C ILE A 34 -4.04 -6.20 7.93
N VAL A 35 -4.30 -4.93 7.66
CA VAL A 35 -5.58 -4.28 7.96
C VAL A 35 -6.20 -3.79 6.66
N CYS A 36 -7.49 -4.09 6.45
CA CYS A 36 -8.18 -3.80 5.21
C CYS A 36 -9.28 -2.76 5.43
N PHE A 37 -9.40 -1.85 4.47
CA PHE A 37 -10.42 -0.80 4.45
C PHE A 37 -11.10 -0.80 3.09
N SER A 38 -12.40 -0.55 3.07
CA SER A 38 -13.18 -0.49 1.83
C SER A 38 -13.41 0.93 1.32
N ASP A 39 -12.99 1.94 2.08
CA ASP A 39 -13.16 3.35 1.69
C ASP A 39 -12.06 4.21 2.32
N GLY A 40 -11.91 5.43 1.77
CA GLY A 40 -10.88 6.35 2.21
C GLY A 40 -11.15 6.97 3.58
N GLU A 41 -12.42 7.17 3.92
CA GLU A 41 -12.80 7.75 5.20
C GLU A 41 -12.37 6.87 6.36
N SER A 42 -12.64 5.57 6.27
CA SER A 42 -12.24 4.59 7.29
C SER A 42 -10.73 4.52 7.44
N LEU A 43 -10.01 4.57 6.32
CA LEU A 43 -8.54 4.56 6.35
C LEU A 43 -8.00 5.80 7.04
N LEU A 44 -8.50 6.99 6.70
CA LEU A 44 -8.06 8.23 7.32
C LEU A 44 -8.39 8.31 8.80
N ALA A 45 -9.51 7.69 9.21
CA ALA A 45 -9.93 7.65 10.61
C ALA A 45 -9.14 6.66 11.47
N ASP A 46 -8.42 5.74 10.85
CA ASP A 46 -7.64 4.73 11.57
C ASP A 46 -6.49 5.41 12.33
N PRO A 47 -6.39 5.20 13.66
CA PRO A 47 -5.36 5.86 14.46
C PRO A 47 -4.01 5.15 14.47
N GLY A 48 -3.93 3.94 13.93
CA GLY A 48 -2.72 3.12 13.98
C GLY A 48 -1.64 3.55 13.01
N ASP A 49 -0.46 3.00 13.19
CA ASP A 49 0.66 3.23 12.30
C ASP A 49 0.37 2.69 10.90
N LYS A 50 0.91 3.37 9.90
CA LYS A 50 0.72 3.02 8.50
C LYS A 50 2.08 2.98 7.83
N ASP A 51 2.67 1.77 7.80
CA ASP A 51 4.02 1.61 7.28
C ASP A 51 4.02 1.39 5.77
N ILE A 52 3.19 0.47 5.30
CA ILE A 52 3.03 0.18 3.87
C ILE A 52 1.53 0.17 3.57
N LEU A 53 1.14 0.90 2.53
CA LEU A 53 -0.25 1.03 2.12
C LEU A 53 -0.40 0.66 0.65
N PHE A 54 -1.35 -0.23 0.37
CA PHE A 54 -1.83 -0.52 -0.99
C PHE A 54 -3.14 0.23 -1.17
N LEU A 55 -3.17 1.20 -2.07
CA LEU A 55 -4.27 2.15 -2.18
C LEU A 55 -4.85 2.16 -3.59
N ASP A 56 -6.13 1.85 -3.70
CA ASP A 56 -6.86 2.02 -4.96
C ASP A 56 -7.17 3.51 -5.17
N ILE A 57 -6.98 3.99 -6.38
CA ILE A 57 -7.28 5.39 -6.72
C ILE A 57 -8.78 5.60 -6.88
N GLU A 58 -9.47 4.67 -7.53
CA GLU A 58 -10.89 4.82 -7.79
C GLU A 58 -11.74 4.11 -6.75
N MET A 59 -12.29 4.89 -5.84
CA MET A 59 -13.21 4.40 -4.81
C MET A 59 -14.38 5.36 -4.67
N PRO A 60 -15.57 4.87 -4.27
CA PRO A 60 -16.68 5.76 -3.90
C PRO A 60 -16.29 6.65 -2.73
N GLY A 61 -16.79 7.87 -2.72
CA GLY A 61 -16.49 8.84 -1.67
C GLY A 61 -15.15 9.54 -1.89
N LEU A 62 -14.26 9.52 -0.92
CA LEU A 62 -12.94 10.11 -1.06
C LEU A 62 -12.08 9.28 -1.99
N ASP A 63 -11.53 9.90 -3.04
CA ASP A 63 -10.66 9.19 -3.96
C ASP A 63 -9.28 8.92 -3.38
N GLY A 64 -8.56 7.96 -3.97
CA GLY A 64 -7.27 7.54 -3.45
C GLY A 64 -6.19 8.60 -3.53
N ILE A 65 -6.27 9.52 -4.50
CA ILE A 65 -5.29 10.59 -4.63
C ILE A 65 -5.39 11.56 -3.46
N TYR A 66 -6.61 11.97 -3.11
CA TYR A 66 -6.85 12.79 -1.94
C TYR A 66 -6.35 12.10 -0.67
N VAL A 67 -6.71 10.83 -0.50
CA VAL A 67 -6.32 10.05 0.68
C VAL A 67 -4.80 9.94 0.78
N GLY A 68 -4.13 9.64 -0.32
CA GLY A 68 -2.67 9.54 -0.37
C GLY A 68 -1.98 10.85 0.01
N ASN A 69 -2.49 11.97 -0.50
CA ASN A 69 -1.98 13.29 -0.14
C ASN A 69 -2.09 13.57 1.35
N GLU A 70 -3.25 13.29 1.93
CA GLU A 70 -3.50 13.52 3.36
C GLU A 70 -2.60 12.67 4.23
N LEU A 71 -2.39 11.41 3.86
CA LEU A 71 -1.52 10.52 4.61
C LEU A 71 -0.05 10.93 4.53
N LYS A 72 0.41 11.37 3.37
CA LYS A 72 1.79 11.85 3.20
C LYS A 72 2.05 13.13 3.98
N LYS A 73 1.06 13.98 4.15
CA LYS A 73 1.19 15.18 4.99
C LYS A 73 1.41 14.83 6.46
N LYS A 74 0.77 13.76 6.93
CA LYS A 74 0.90 13.31 8.32
C LYS A 74 2.17 12.50 8.57
N ASP A 75 2.59 11.72 7.59
CA ASP A 75 3.77 10.84 7.68
C ASP A 75 4.47 10.77 6.33
N LYS A 76 5.60 11.46 6.23
CA LYS A 76 6.41 11.48 5.00
C LYS A 76 6.97 10.13 4.64
N ASP A 77 7.13 9.25 5.62
CA ASP A 77 7.81 7.97 5.45
C ASP A 77 6.86 6.82 5.10
N ILE A 78 5.56 7.07 5.03
CA ILE A 78 4.62 6.03 4.61
C ILE A 78 4.95 5.58 3.18
N ILE A 79 5.01 4.27 2.98
CA ILE A 79 5.30 3.69 1.67
C ILE A 79 3.98 3.36 1.00
N ILE A 80 3.64 4.08 -0.07
CA ILE A 80 2.35 3.93 -0.74
C ILE A 80 2.52 3.26 -2.09
N PHE A 81 1.83 2.14 -2.27
CA PHE A 81 1.62 1.50 -3.57
C PHE A 81 0.25 1.93 -4.08
N ILE A 82 0.20 2.44 -5.31
CA ILE A 82 -1.06 2.70 -5.96
C ILE A 82 -1.46 1.46 -6.77
N ILE A 83 -2.71 1.04 -6.62
CA ILE A 83 -3.28 -0.07 -7.36
C ILE A 83 -4.43 0.49 -8.19
N THR A 84 -4.39 0.32 -9.51
CA THR A 84 -5.47 0.81 -10.35
C THR A 84 -5.52 0.09 -11.69
N SER A 85 -6.70 0.10 -12.32
CA SER A 85 -6.89 -0.31 -13.71
C SER A 85 -6.67 0.88 -14.67
N TYR A 86 -6.53 2.09 -14.14
CA TYR A 86 -6.55 3.32 -14.93
C TYR A 86 -5.21 4.04 -14.87
N SER A 87 -4.41 3.90 -15.93
CA SER A 87 -3.09 4.51 -16.02
C SER A 87 -3.12 6.05 -16.11
N GLU A 88 -4.25 6.63 -16.50
CA GLU A 88 -4.39 8.07 -16.63
C GLU A 88 -4.27 8.84 -15.31
N TYR A 89 -4.40 8.14 -14.19
CA TYR A 89 -4.25 8.78 -12.86
C TYR A 89 -2.81 8.80 -12.36
N LEU A 90 -1.88 8.23 -13.10
CA LEU A 90 -0.48 8.10 -12.64
C LEU A 90 0.18 9.45 -12.37
N ASP A 91 -0.01 10.43 -13.24
CA ASP A 91 0.61 11.75 -13.10
C ASP A 91 0.16 12.45 -11.81
N GLU A 92 -1.13 12.34 -11.48
CA GLU A 92 -1.68 12.90 -10.25
C GLU A 92 -1.17 12.17 -9.02
N ALA A 93 -1.09 10.84 -9.08
CA ALA A 93 -0.61 10.02 -7.98
C ALA A 93 0.85 10.29 -7.65
N MET A 94 1.67 10.61 -8.64
CA MET A 94 3.09 10.88 -8.44
C MET A 94 3.35 12.16 -7.64
N ARG A 95 2.36 13.04 -7.51
CA ARG A 95 2.52 14.30 -6.76
C ARG A 95 2.75 14.11 -5.27
N PHE A 96 2.31 13.00 -4.69
CA PHE A 96 2.52 12.74 -3.27
C PHE A 96 3.57 11.66 -2.98
N HIS A 97 4.48 11.44 -3.93
CA HIS A 97 5.60 10.51 -3.78
C HIS A 97 5.16 9.05 -3.56
N VAL A 98 4.42 8.53 -4.54
CA VAL A 98 4.07 7.12 -4.59
C VAL A 98 5.35 6.28 -4.72
N PHE A 99 5.45 5.21 -3.93
CA PHE A 99 6.60 4.32 -4.01
C PHE A 99 6.61 3.55 -5.33
N ARG A 100 5.51 2.88 -5.62
CA ARG A 100 5.34 2.11 -6.86
C ARG A 100 3.88 2.09 -7.26
N TYR A 101 3.66 1.82 -8.54
CA TYR A 101 2.36 1.67 -9.15
C TYR A 101 2.20 0.21 -9.57
N LEU A 102 1.05 -0.39 -9.24
CA LEU A 102 0.68 -1.74 -9.64
C LEU A 102 -0.63 -1.70 -10.41
N SER A 103 -0.64 -2.23 -11.63
CA SER A 103 -1.87 -2.30 -12.43
C SER A 103 -2.69 -3.53 -12.02
N LYS A 104 -4.00 -3.41 -12.17
CA LYS A 104 -4.92 -4.54 -12.04
C LYS A 104 -5.02 -5.25 -13.39
N PRO A 105 -5.06 -6.58 -13.42
CA PRO A 105 -4.98 -7.52 -12.30
C PRO A 105 -3.56 -7.57 -11.72
N ILE A 106 -3.47 -7.85 -10.42
CA ILE A 106 -2.19 -7.84 -9.73
C ILE A 106 -1.37 -9.07 -10.12
N ASP A 107 -0.17 -8.83 -10.64
CA ASP A 107 0.79 -9.88 -10.96
C ASP A 107 1.60 -10.23 -9.71
N ARG A 108 1.61 -11.52 -9.35
CA ARG A 108 2.27 -11.99 -8.14
C ARG A 108 3.78 -11.70 -8.14
N GLN A 109 4.45 -11.98 -9.24
CA GLN A 109 5.91 -11.78 -9.33
C GLN A 109 6.28 -10.31 -9.24
N ARG A 110 5.51 -9.46 -9.91
CA ARG A 110 5.74 -8.02 -9.87
C ARG A 110 5.49 -7.46 -8.47
N LEU A 111 4.43 -7.93 -7.81
CA LEU A 111 4.16 -7.56 -6.42
C LEU A 111 5.32 -7.96 -5.52
N PHE A 112 5.81 -9.18 -5.65
CA PHE A 112 6.89 -9.70 -4.79
C PHE A 112 8.19 -8.92 -4.96
N ARG A 113 8.56 -8.57 -6.20
CA ARG A 113 9.74 -7.74 -6.44
C ARG A 113 9.63 -6.37 -5.81
N ASN A 114 8.48 -5.73 -5.99
CA ASN A 114 8.25 -4.38 -5.47
C ASN A 114 8.10 -4.38 -3.95
N LEU A 115 7.50 -5.43 -3.40
CA LEU A 115 7.39 -5.59 -1.95
C LEU A 115 8.76 -5.77 -1.31
N LYS A 116 9.65 -6.54 -1.94
CA LYS A 116 11.04 -6.66 -1.46
C LYS A 116 11.71 -5.30 -1.37
N ASP A 117 11.57 -4.47 -2.41
CA ASP A 117 12.14 -3.13 -2.42
C ASP A 117 11.55 -2.27 -1.31
N ALA A 118 10.24 -2.36 -1.08
CA ALA A 118 9.58 -1.60 -0.03
C ALA A 118 10.06 -2.02 1.36
N LEU A 119 10.22 -3.32 1.59
CA LEU A 119 10.73 -3.84 2.86
C LEU A 119 12.18 -3.44 3.09
N ASP A 120 13.01 -3.47 2.05
CA ASP A 120 14.39 -3.01 2.14
C ASP A 120 14.44 -1.53 2.54
N LEU A 121 13.59 -0.70 1.94
CA LEU A 121 13.49 0.71 2.30
C LEU A 121 13.02 0.89 3.75
N TYR A 122 11.97 0.19 4.14
CA TYR A 122 11.45 0.26 5.51
C TYR A 122 12.52 -0.11 6.53
N HIS A 123 13.21 -1.22 6.32
CA HIS A 123 14.26 -1.68 7.24
C HIS A 123 15.46 -0.72 7.28
N SER A 124 15.82 -0.12 6.15
CA SER A 124 16.93 0.84 6.12
C SER A 124 16.62 2.08 6.96
N ARG A 125 15.35 2.46 7.06
CA ARG A 125 14.92 3.61 7.88
C ARG A 125 14.93 3.31 9.37
N LEU A 126 14.87 2.03 9.76
CA LEU A 126 14.95 1.63 11.16
C LEU A 126 16.40 1.66 11.67
N VAL A 127 17.37 1.49 10.78
CA VAL A 127 18.79 1.53 11.15
C VAL A 127 19.26 2.97 11.01
N LYS A 128 19.28 3.69 12.13
CA LYS A 128 19.81 5.05 12.16
C LYS A 128 21.31 4.97 12.39
N VAL A 129 22.07 5.39 11.39
CA VAL A 129 23.52 5.55 11.54
C VAL A 129 23.76 6.92 12.15
N PRO A 130 24.46 7.01 13.29
CA PRO A 130 24.78 8.30 13.90
C PRO A 130 25.68 9.15 13.03
#